data_2aecd9cdc14ea4e7475f731c5617db05
#
_entry.id   2aecd9cdc14ea4e7475f731c5617db05
#
_cell.length_a   1.000
_cell.length_b   1.000
_cell.length_c   1.000
_cell.angle_alpha   90.00
_cell.angle_beta   90.00
_cell.angle_gamma   90.00
#
_symmetry.space_group_name_H-M   'P 1'
#
loop_
_entity.id
_entity.type
_entity.pdbx_description
1 polymer ?
#
loop_
_entity_poly.entity_id
_entity_poly.type
_entity_poly.pdbx_seq_one_letter_code
_entity_poly.pdbx_strand_id
1 'polypeptide(L)'
;RMEHRRRLNTAGERTFICSIAPKDIGHVNSVITTLFEDNQIMIETTGICSSLIWDFWVKVTGKGDFTTGDTNNIPKLNLEKFLSNSLKLRTLILNCLTISYSDLWEECWHSEFLADKWAKNDPRLSNSFFSNLTSAWNRRNALRSDYERRHALIEIDIMTAMALNLTVKELKTI
;
A
#
# COMPACT_ATOMS: atom_id res chain seq x y z
N ARG A 1 -7.22 10.14 3.06
CA ARG A 1 -7.14 9.51 4.38
C ARG A 1 -6.90 8.01 4.26
N MET A 2 -6.12 7.43 5.15
CA MET A 2 -6.00 5.98 5.31
C MET A 2 -7.12 5.48 6.23
N GLU A 3 -7.73 4.37 5.89
CA GLU A 3 -8.68 3.66 6.73
C GLU A 3 -8.19 2.24 6.98
N HIS A 4 -8.46 1.72 8.18
CA HIS A 4 -8.15 0.34 8.50
C HIS A 4 -9.26 -0.29 9.36
N ARG A 5 -9.36 -1.62 9.29
CA ARG A 5 -10.29 -2.37 10.12
C ARG A 5 -9.86 -2.28 11.59
N ARG A 6 -10.79 -1.89 12.47
CA ARG A 6 -10.54 -1.79 13.91
C ARG A 6 -10.29 -3.15 14.54
N ARG A 7 -11.21 -4.11 14.32
CA ARG A 7 -11.09 -5.44 14.91
C ARG A 7 -10.10 -6.30 14.15
N LEU A 8 -9.07 -6.76 14.85
CA LEU A 8 -8.05 -7.64 14.30
C LEU A 8 -8.56 -9.10 14.26
N ASN A 9 -8.19 -9.82 13.20
CA ASN A 9 -8.51 -11.23 13.04
C ASN A 9 -7.24 -12.03 12.78
N THR A 10 -6.71 -12.64 13.84
CA THR A 10 -5.45 -13.42 13.76
C THR A 10 -5.60 -14.76 13.04
N ALA A 11 -6.82 -15.22 12.80
CA ALA A 11 -7.09 -16.45 12.04
C ALA A 11 -7.21 -16.22 10.52
N GLY A 12 -7.28 -14.97 10.05
CA GLY A 12 -7.33 -14.64 8.63
C GLY A 12 -5.95 -14.64 7.96
N GLU A 13 -5.96 -14.57 6.63
CA GLU A 13 -4.73 -14.39 5.83
C GLU A 13 -3.97 -13.11 6.22
N ARG A 14 -4.72 -12.06 6.54
CA ARG A 14 -4.20 -10.78 7.06
C ARG A 14 -4.91 -10.40 8.35
N THR A 15 -4.14 -10.06 9.35
CA THR A 15 -4.63 -9.54 10.65
C THR A 15 -5.02 -8.08 10.52
N PHE A 16 -4.14 -7.29 9.91
CA PHE A 16 -4.36 -5.86 9.65
C PHE A 16 -4.76 -5.65 8.18
N ILE A 17 -5.84 -4.92 7.97
CA ILE A 17 -6.33 -4.58 6.63
C ILE A 17 -6.53 -3.09 6.57
N CYS A 18 -5.80 -2.42 5.69
CA CYS A 18 -5.93 -1.00 5.42
C CYS A 18 -6.17 -0.69 3.95
N SER A 19 -6.68 0.50 3.68
CA SER A 19 -6.87 1.05 2.34
C SER A 19 -6.90 2.57 2.38
N ILE A 20 -6.81 3.19 1.22
CA ILE A 20 -7.06 4.62 1.07
C ILE A 20 -8.54 4.80 0.78
N ALA A 21 -9.21 5.65 1.54
CA ALA A 21 -10.59 6.05 1.31
C ALA A 21 -10.65 7.32 0.45
N PRO A 22 -11.57 7.42 -0.50
CA PRO A 22 -11.78 8.64 -1.25
C PRO A 22 -12.35 9.75 -0.38
N LYS A 23 -12.47 10.96 -0.94
CA LYS A 23 -13.14 12.10 -0.27
C LYS A 23 -14.63 11.80 -0.08
N ASP A 24 -15.23 12.48 0.89
CA ASP A 24 -16.69 12.57 1.10
C ASP A 24 -17.43 11.25 1.36
N ILE A 25 -16.71 10.22 1.83
CA ILE A 25 -17.34 8.98 2.32
C ILE A 25 -17.32 8.92 3.85
N GLY A 26 -18.40 8.36 4.42
CA GLY A 26 -18.47 8.01 5.84
C GLY A 26 -18.02 6.57 6.07
N HIS A 27 -17.76 6.23 7.32
CA HIS A 27 -17.47 4.87 7.75
C HIS A 27 -18.21 4.52 9.04
N VAL A 28 -18.35 3.24 9.31
CA VAL A 28 -18.93 2.72 10.55
C VAL A 28 -17.86 2.55 11.63
N ASN A 29 -18.26 2.38 12.89
CA ASN A 29 -17.33 2.26 14.02
C ASN A 29 -16.35 1.07 13.96
N SER A 30 -16.55 0.14 13.04
CA SER A 30 -15.60 -0.97 12.78
C SER A 30 -14.39 -0.56 11.95
N VAL A 31 -14.35 0.66 11.45
CA VAL A 31 -13.27 1.26 10.67
C VAL A 31 -12.69 2.44 11.43
N ILE A 32 -11.38 2.52 11.48
CA ILE A 32 -10.62 3.65 12.02
C ILE A 32 -10.05 4.45 10.86
N THR A 33 -10.15 5.78 10.94
CA THR A 33 -9.59 6.70 9.96
C THR A 33 -8.39 7.43 10.54
N THR A 34 -7.30 7.46 9.77
CA THR A 34 -6.11 8.27 10.06
C THR A 34 -5.98 9.36 9.00
N LEU A 35 -5.90 10.59 9.44
CA LEU A 35 -5.66 11.76 8.60
C LEU A 35 -4.17 12.08 8.56
N PHE A 36 -3.71 12.52 7.40
CA PHE A 36 -2.33 12.94 7.16
C PHE A 36 -2.36 14.37 6.61
N GLU A 37 -1.36 15.16 6.95
CA GLU A 37 -1.18 16.51 6.40
C GLU A 37 -0.65 16.46 4.95
N ASP A 38 0.04 15.38 4.59
CA ASP A 38 0.64 15.15 3.28
C ASP A 38 0.18 13.81 2.69
N ASN A 39 -0.40 13.86 1.50
CA ASN A 39 -0.86 12.68 0.77
C ASN A 39 0.30 11.77 0.34
N GLN A 40 1.51 12.29 0.12
CA GLN A 40 2.69 11.48 -0.18
C GLN A 40 3.08 10.59 1.01
N ILE A 41 3.03 11.15 2.22
CA ILE A 41 3.27 10.41 3.47
C ILE A 41 2.14 9.38 3.70
N MET A 42 0.89 9.77 3.45
CA MET A 42 -0.26 8.88 3.57
C MET A 42 -0.12 7.64 2.68
N ILE A 43 0.22 7.83 1.41
CA ILE A 43 0.35 6.74 0.44
C ILE A 43 1.49 5.80 0.84
N GLU A 44 2.64 6.36 1.20
CA GLU A 44 3.80 5.58 1.64
C GLU A 44 3.49 4.78 2.90
N THR A 45 2.86 5.41 3.90
CA THR A 45 2.43 4.74 5.13
C THR A 45 1.41 3.63 4.84
N THR A 46 0.44 3.88 3.96
CA THR A 46 -0.56 2.87 3.56
C THR A 46 0.12 1.67 2.88
N GLY A 47 1.11 1.91 2.03
CA GLY A 47 1.90 0.85 1.40
C GLY A 47 2.62 -0.01 2.44
N ILE A 48 3.35 0.61 3.37
CA ILE A 48 4.04 -0.08 4.47
C ILE A 48 3.04 -0.89 5.30
N CYS A 49 1.90 -0.30 5.65
CA CYS A 49 0.84 -0.95 6.42
C CYS A 49 0.16 -2.10 5.67
N SER A 50 0.27 -2.15 4.35
CA SER A 50 -0.24 -3.25 3.53
C SER A 50 0.73 -4.42 3.44
N SER A 51 1.94 -4.32 3.99
CA SER A 51 2.96 -5.37 3.93
C SER A 51 2.72 -6.50 4.93
N LEU A 52 3.25 -7.69 4.59
CA LEU A 52 3.31 -8.84 5.52
C LEU A 52 4.08 -8.53 6.79
N ILE A 53 5.14 -7.72 6.67
CA ILE A 53 6.00 -7.36 7.80
C ILE A 53 5.21 -6.56 8.84
N TRP A 54 4.44 -5.58 8.38
CA TRP A 54 3.55 -4.83 9.26
C TRP A 54 2.45 -5.72 9.85
N ASP A 55 1.83 -6.56 9.04
CA ASP A 55 0.80 -7.51 9.48
C ASP A 55 1.34 -8.46 10.57
N PHE A 56 2.54 -8.99 10.38
CA PHE A 56 3.23 -9.82 11.37
C PHE A 56 3.45 -9.06 12.68
N TRP A 57 3.97 -7.82 12.59
CA TRP A 57 4.17 -7.00 13.78
C TRP A 57 2.86 -6.78 14.54
N VAL A 58 1.79 -6.41 13.85
CA VAL A 58 0.46 -6.25 14.47
C VAL A 58 -0.01 -7.57 15.09
N LYS A 59 0.14 -8.69 14.38
CA LYS A 59 -0.28 -10.02 14.84
C LYS A 59 0.41 -10.44 16.14
N VAL A 60 1.71 -10.21 16.25
CA VAL A 60 2.49 -10.60 17.45
C VAL A 60 2.19 -9.73 18.66
N THR A 61 1.55 -8.56 18.51
CA THR A 61 1.10 -7.76 19.65
C THR A 61 -0.01 -8.45 20.44
N GLY A 62 -0.72 -9.41 19.85
CA GLY A 62 -1.82 -10.13 20.47
C GLY A 62 -3.09 -9.29 20.72
N LYS A 63 -3.17 -8.08 20.18
CA LYS A 63 -4.32 -7.19 20.36
C LYS A 63 -5.56 -7.71 19.62
N GLY A 64 -6.74 -7.50 20.20
CA GLY A 64 -8.02 -7.78 19.56
C GLY A 64 -8.53 -6.63 18.69
N ASP A 65 -8.13 -5.39 19.02
CA ASP A 65 -8.47 -4.17 18.29
C ASP A 65 -7.23 -3.33 18.02
N PHE A 66 -7.19 -2.67 16.86
CA PHE A 66 -6.20 -1.65 16.52
C PHE A 66 -6.91 -0.29 16.53
N THR A 67 -6.57 0.53 17.52
CA THR A 67 -7.28 1.77 17.84
C THR A 67 -6.54 3.00 17.31
N THR A 68 -7.15 4.17 17.42
CA THR A 68 -6.51 5.45 17.08
C THR A 68 -5.18 5.66 17.84
N GLY A 69 -5.11 5.21 19.11
CA GLY A 69 -3.86 5.28 19.88
C GLY A 69 -2.75 4.41 19.30
N ASP A 70 -3.09 3.31 18.65
CA ASP A 70 -2.12 2.41 18.03
C ASP A 70 -1.56 2.98 16.72
N THR A 71 -2.33 3.81 16.01
CA THR A 71 -1.87 4.46 14.76
C THR A 71 -0.68 5.37 14.97
N ASN A 72 -0.54 5.96 16.16
CA ASN A 72 0.62 6.78 16.52
C ASN A 72 1.93 5.99 16.61
N ASN A 73 1.85 4.66 16.67
CA ASN A 73 3.00 3.77 16.73
C ASN A 73 3.40 3.21 15.35
N ILE A 74 2.73 3.63 14.27
CA ILE A 74 3.11 3.24 12.91
C ILE A 74 4.47 3.87 12.61
N PRO A 75 5.52 3.07 12.33
CA PRO A 75 6.85 3.60 12.11
C PRO A 75 6.91 4.37 10.80
N LYS A 76 7.58 5.51 10.84
CA LYS A 76 8.02 6.18 9.62
C LYS A 76 9.33 5.53 9.18
N LEU A 77 9.30 4.84 8.05
CA LEU A 77 10.52 4.28 7.47
C LEU A 77 11.27 5.34 6.66
N ASN A 78 12.58 5.29 6.72
CA ASN A 78 13.43 6.13 5.88
C ASN A 78 13.76 5.39 4.59
N LEU A 79 12.95 5.61 3.56
CA LEU A 79 13.08 4.98 2.26
C LEU A 79 14.02 5.80 1.35
N GLU A 80 14.90 5.12 0.64
CA GLU A 80 15.59 5.74 -0.49
C GLU A 80 14.56 6.20 -1.54
N LYS A 81 14.86 7.31 -2.24
CA LYS A 81 13.92 7.94 -3.19
C LYS A 81 13.32 6.94 -4.19
N PHE A 82 14.14 6.05 -4.73
CA PHE A 82 13.67 5.05 -5.69
C PHE A 82 12.65 4.09 -5.07
N LEU A 83 12.94 3.54 -3.89
CA LEU A 83 12.03 2.64 -3.17
C LEU A 83 10.75 3.35 -2.76
N SER A 84 10.84 4.60 -2.29
CA SER A 84 9.69 5.41 -1.93
C SER A 84 8.76 5.61 -3.14
N ASN A 85 9.30 5.97 -4.30
CA ASN A 85 8.51 6.17 -5.51
C ASN A 85 7.84 4.88 -5.99
N SER A 86 8.57 3.76 -6.02
CA SER A 86 8.01 2.47 -6.42
C SER A 86 6.95 1.97 -5.43
N LEU A 87 7.15 2.15 -4.12
CA LEU A 87 6.17 1.83 -3.09
C LEU A 87 4.87 2.65 -3.24
N LYS A 88 5.01 3.96 -3.41
CA LYS A 88 3.88 4.87 -3.64
C LYS A 88 3.10 4.49 -4.88
N LEU A 89 3.80 4.18 -5.97
CA LEU A 89 3.16 3.74 -7.20
C LEU A 89 2.35 2.45 -6.98
N ARG A 90 2.93 1.41 -6.33
CA ARG A 90 2.20 0.16 -6.03
C ARG A 90 0.98 0.43 -5.17
N THR A 91 1.10 1.32 -4.20
CA THR A 91 -0.03 1.72 -3.33
C THR A 91 -1.13 2.43 -4.12
N LEU A 92 -0.79 3.36 -5.00
CA LEU A 92 -1.76 4.07 -5.84
C LEU A 92 -2.51 3.14 -6.79
N ILE A 93 -1.81 2.29 -7.56
CA ILE A 93 -2.43 1.39 -8.54
C ILE A 93 -3.29 0.29 -7.89
N LEU A 94 -3.06 -0.01 -6.62
CA LEU A 94 -3.89 -0.93 -5.83
C LEU A 94 -5.14 -0.27 -5.25
N ASN A 95 -5.09 1.03 -4.92
CA ASN A 95 -6.16 1.74 -4.22
C ASN A 95 -7.01 2.63 -5.13
N CYS A 96 -6.44 3.30 -6.13
CA CYS A 96 -7.15 4.27 -6.98
C CYS A 96 -8.02 3.58 -8.05
N LEU A 97 -9.02 2.81 -7.61
CA LEU A 97 -9.82 1.93 -8.47
C LEU A 97 -10.95 2.64 -9.23
N THR A 98 -11.37 3.83 -8.82
CA THR A 98 -12.50 4.58 -9.37
C THR A 98 -12.14 6.04 -9.61
N ILE A 99 -12.98 6.75 -10.34
CA ILE A 99 -12.82 8.20 -10.60
C ILE A 99 -12.77 9.03 -9.32
N SER A 100 -13.34 8.54 -8.22
CA SER A 100 -13.32 9.22 -6.93
C SER A 100 -11.90 9.42 -6.35
N TYR A 101 -10.89 8.79 -6.95
CA TYR A 101 -9.48 8.94 -6.60
C TYR A 101 -8.70 9.81 -7.59
N SER A 102 -9.35 10.47 -8.56
CA SER A 102 -8.66 11.27 -9.58
C SER A 102 -7.77 12.34 -8.96
N ASP A 103 -8.31 13.12 -8.02
CA ASP A 103 -7.56 14.20 -7.36
C ASP A 103 -6.30 13.65 -6.65
N LEU A 104 -6.46 12.54 -5.92
CA LEU A 104 -5.33 11.91 -5.22
C LEU A 104 -4.27 11.39 -6.20
N TRP A 105 -4.72 10.76 -7.28
CA TRP A 105 -3.84 10.24 -8.32
C TRP A 105 -3.04 11.37 -8.97
N GLU A 106 -3.70 12.45 -9.39
CA GLU A 106 -3.10 13.58 -10.08
C GLU A 106 -2.16 14.36 -9.16
N GLU A 107 -2.55 14.59 -7.91
CA GLU A 107 -1.71 15.25 -6.89
C GLU A 107 -0.42 14.46 -6.60
N CYS A 108 -0.53 13.14 -6.59
CA CYS A 108 0.59 12.26 -6.22
C CYS A 108 1.35 11.69 -7.42
N TRP A 109 0.96 12.10 -8.62
CA TRP A 109 1.62 11.68 -9.84
C TRP A 109 3.09 12.10 -9.90
N HIS A 110 3.93 11.19 -10.37
CA HIS A 110 5.34 11.43 -10.62
C HIS A 110 5.75 10.87 -11.98
N SER A 111 6.47 11.65 -12.80
CA SER A 111 6.88 11.20 -14.13
C SER A 111 7.81 9.98 -14.12
N GLU A 112 8.56 9.78 -13.03
CA GLU A 112 9.40 8.58 -12.83
C GLU A 112 8.59 7.27 -12.81
N PHE A 113 7.28 7.31 -12.57
CA PHE A 113 6.39 6.14 -12.62
C PHE A 113 6.38 5.46 -14.00
N LEU A 114 6.58 6.22 -15.07
CA LEU A 114 6.64 5.70 -16.43
C LEU A 114 7.87 4.81 -16.71
N ALA A 115 8.93 5.00 -15.94
CA ALA A 115 10.17 4.22 -16.03
C ALA A 115 10.18 2.98 -15.12
N ASP A 116 9.16 2.82 -14.28
CA ASP A 116 9.05 1.68 -13.38
C ASP A 116 8.75 0.38 -14.16
N LYS A 117 8.94 -0.75 -13.51
CA LYS A 117 8.72 -2.08 -14.11
C LYS A 117 8.43 -3.11 -13.04
N TRP A 118 7.81 -4.21 -13.43
CA TRP A 118 7.70 -5.38 -12.58
C TRP A 118 9.08 -5.98 -12.30
N ALA A 119 9.31 -6.37 -11.05
CA ALA A 119 10.55 -7.05 -10.66
C ALA A 119 10.66 -8.46 -11.29
N LYS A 120 9.51 -9.06 -11.64
CA LYS A 120 9.42 -10.39 -12.26
C LYS A 120 8.99 -10.28 -13.72
N ASN A 121 9.68 -10.99 -14.60
CA ASN A 121 9.20 -11.21 -15.98
C ASN A 121 8.24 -12.41 -15.99
N ASP A 122 6.95 -12.15 -16.16
CA ASP A 122 5.87 -13.16 -16.19
C ASP A 122 4.85 -12.75 -17.26
N PRO A 123 4.41 -13.66 -18.15
CA PRO A 123 3.49 -13.32 -19.25
C PRO A 123 2.11 -12.82 -18.78
N ARG A 124 1.76 -13.04 -17.52
CA ARG A 124 0.53 -12.51 -16.90
C ARG A 124 0.67 -11.07 -16.42
N LEU A 125 1.88 -10.51 -16.42
CA LEU A 125 2.17 -9.12 -16.08
C LEU A 125 2.43 -8.36 -17.36
N SER A 126 1.69 -7.29 -17.61
CA SER A 126 1.91 -6.46 -18.80
C SER A 126 3.23 -5.70 -18.68
N ASN A 127 4.17 -5.96 -19.57
CA ASN A 127 5.46 -5.25 -19.62
C ASN A 127 5.30 -3.75 -19.93
N SER A 128 4.21 -3.37 -20.59
CA SER A 128 3.91 -1.97 -20.93
C SER A 128 2.99 -1.29 -19.91
N PHE A 129 2.64 -1.94 -18.79
CA PHE A 129 1.71 -1.37 -17.82
C PHE A 129 2.18 0.01 -17.34
N PHE A 130 3.40 0.10 -16.85
CA PHE A 130 3.94 1.35 -16.29
C PHE A 130 4.15 2.43 -17.33
N SER A 131 4.68 2.09 -18.51
CA SER A 131 4.88 3.05 -19.59
C SER A 131 3.58 3.59 -20.20
N ASN A 132 2.45 2.93 -19.96
CA ASN A 132 1.12 3.36 -20.41
C ASN A 132 0.34 4.15 -19.33
N LEU A 133 0.91 4.36 -18.15
CA LEU A 133 0.29 5.20 -17.11
C LEU A 133 0.17 6.64 -17.60
N THR A 134 -0.81 7.36 -17.07
CA THR A 134 -1.06 8.76 -17.40
C THR A 134 -1.16 9.60 -16.13
N SER A 135 -0.78 10.87 -16.22
CA SER A 135 -0.90 11.83 -15.11
C SER A 135 -2.36 12.07 -14.71
N ALA A 136 -3.26 12.15 -15.68
CA ALA A 136 -4.70 12.17 -15.40
C ALA A 136 -5.18 10.75 -15.09
N TRP A 137 -5.99 10.62 -14.04
CA TRP A 137 -6.53 9.31 -13.68
C TRP A 137 -7.40 8.75 -14.80
N ASN A 138 -7.21 7.49 -15.09
CA ASN A 138 -8.12 6.70 -15.91
C ASN A 138 -8.22 5.27 -15.39
N ARG A 139 -9.23 4.54 -15.85
CA ARG A 139 -9.53 3.19 -15.36
C ARG A 139 -8.36 2.19 -15.56
N ARG A 140 -7.50 2.42 -16.56
CA ARG A 140 -6.37 1.53 -16.90
C ARG A 140 -5.15 1.76 -16.01
N ASN A 141 -5.11 2.87 -15.28
CA ASN A 141 -4.03 3.15 -14.32
C ASN A 141 -4.08 2.24 -13.08
N ALA A 142 -5.20 1.55 -12.85
CA ALA A 142 -5.37 0.69 -11.68
C ALA A 142 -5.29 -0.80 -12.04
N LEU A 143 -4.68 -1.59 -11.16
CA LEU A 143 -4.61 -3.04 -11.32
C LEU A 143 -5.98 -3.70 -11.13
N ARG A 144 -6.35 -4.58 -12.06
CA ARG A 144 -7.69 -5.19 -12.12
C ARG A 144 -7.68 -6.70 -11.98
N SER A 145 -6.60 -7.37 -12.37
CA SER A 145 -6.49 -8.81 -12.20
C SER A 145 -5.97 -9.17 -10.81
N ASP A 146 -6.45 -10.27 -10.25
CA ASP A 146 -6.00 -10.76 -8.94
C ASP A 146 -4.51 -11.06 -8.94
N TYR A 147 -3.98 -11.55 -10.06
CA TYR A 147 -2.57 -11.88 -10.18
C TYR A 147 -1.68 -10.64 -10.09
N GLU A 148 -1.98 -9.59 -10.87
CA GLU A 148 -1.23 -8.33 -10.84
C GLU A 148 -1.30 -7.67 -9.45
N ARG A 149 -2.49 -7.65 -8.85
CA ARG A 149 -2.71 -7.10 -7.51
C ARG A 149 -1.89 -7.84 -6.45
N ARG A 150 -1.92 -9.18 -6.50
CA ARG A 150 -1.14 -10.02 -5.57
C ARG A 150 0.36 -9.84 -5.79
N HIS A 151 0.81 -9.68 -7.04
CA HIS A 151 2.21 -9.42 -7.35
C HIS A 151 2.66 -8.06 -6.83
N ALA A 152 1.87 -7.00 -7.01
CA ALA A 152 2.15 -5.68 -6.45
C ALA A 152 2.27 -5.70 -4.91
N LEU A 153 1.44 -6.49 -4.21
CA LEU A 153 1.56 -6.68 -2.76
C LEU A 153 2.86 -7.38 -2.37
N ILE A 154 3.31 -8.40 -3.14
CA ILE A 154 4.61 -9.04 -2.91
C ILE A 154 5.76 -8.05 -3.10
N GLU A 155 5.69 -7.18 -4.10
CA GLU A 155 6.69 -6.13 -4.29
C GLU A 155 6.69 -5.13 -3.12
N ILE A 156 5.54 -4.77 -2.56
CA ILE A 156 5.42 -3.95 -1.34
C ILE A 156 6.08 -4.67 -0.16
N ASP A 157 5.86 -5.97 0.02
CA ASP A 157 6.50 -6.76 1.08
C ASP A 157 8.03 -6.69 0.97
N ILE A 158 8.56 -6.86 -0.24
CA ILE A 158 10.01 -6.81 -0.50
C ILE A 158 10.57 -5.41 -0.26
N MET A 159 9.91 -4.36 -0.76
CA MET A 159 10.35 -2.98 -0.57
C MET A 159 10.36 -2.60 0.91
N THR A 160 9.36 -3.03 1.67
CA THR A 160 9.31 -2.82 3.12
C THR A 160 10.42 -3.59 3.84
N ALA A 161 10.70 -4.82 3.43
CA ALA A 161 11.81 -5.61 3.98
C ALA A 161 13.17 -4.94 3.71
N MET A 162 13.38 -4.43 2.49
CA MET A 162 14.60 -3.70 2.11
C MET A 162 14.78 -2.44 2.96
N ALA A 163 13.70 -1.68 3.19
CA ALA A 163 13.73 -0.48 4.03
C ALA A 163 14.11 -0.78 5.48
N LEU A 164 13.80 -1.97 5.96
CA LEU A 164 14.14 -2.44 7.30
C LEU A 164 15.45 -3.23 7.35
N ASN A 165 16.18 -3.33 6.22
CA ASN A 165 17.40 -4.14 6.08
C ASN A 165 17.21 -5.62 6.47
N LEU A 166 16.00 -6.16 6.26
CA LEU A 166 15.74 -7.57 6.51
C LEU A 166 16.41 -8.46 5.44
N THR A 167 17.01 -9.54 5.88
CA THR A 167 17.50 -10.58 4.99
C THR A 167 16.35 -11.40 4.39
N VAL A 168 16.60 -12.04 3.26
CA VAL A 168 15.62 -12.97 2.66
C VAL A 168 15.26 -14.12 3.62
N LYS A 169 16.20 -14.55 4.46
CA LYS A 169 15.96 -15.58 5.46
C LYS A 169 14.95 -15.10 6.51
N GLU A 170 15.13 -13.91 7.04
CA GLU A 170 14.21 -13.31 8.01
C GLU A 170 12.82 -13.10 7.39
N LEU A 171 12.75 -12.53 6.18
CA LEU A 171 11.47 -12.35 5.49
C LEU A 171 10.70 -13.66 5.27
N LYS A 172 11.42 -14.78 5.05
CA LYS A 172 10.79 -16.10 4.89
C LYS A 172 10.31 -16.72 6.20
N THR A 173 10.67 -16.16 7.35
CA THR A 173 10.23 -16.65 8.67
C THR A 173 9.00 -15.91 9.19
N ILE A 174 8.64 -14.82 8.56
CA ILE A 174 7.39 -14.07 8.79
C ILE A 174 6.22 -14.79 8.11
#